data_d906a1749627375045593a972dd4be25
#
_entry.id   d906a1749627375045593a972dd4be25
#
_cell.length_a   1.000
_cell.length_b   1.000
_cell.length_c   1.000
_cell.angle_alpha   90.00
_cell.angle_beta   90.00
_cell.angle_gamma   90.00
#
_symmetry.space_group_name_H-M   'P 1'
#
loop_
_entity.id
_entity.type
_entity.pdbx_description
1 polymer ?
#
loop_
_entity_poly.entity_id
_entity_poly.type
_entity_poly.pdbx_seq_one_letter_code
_entity_poly.pdbx_strand_id
1 'polypeptide(L)'
;MCSGAWLGGQRSVLLMQSSGVGNCVNMFSLLQAADLPFFTLVTMRGEYAEFNPWQGPMGKATQAALELMGIHVLRASKPEEVEEVVSAGFDAAFEAGEKVAVLLSQELIGRKKWERK
;
A
#
# COMPACT_ATOMS: atom_id res chain seq x y z
N MET A 1 13.28 -3.04 -7.33
CA MET A 1 12.87 -2.45 -8.62
C MET A 1 12.57 -0.95 -8.50
N CYS A 2 11.68 -0.53 -7.60
CA CYS A 2 11.35 0.90 -7.44
C CYS A 2 12.58 1.76 -7.09
N SER A 3 13.45 1.26 -6.23
CA SER A 3 14.69 1.97 -5.89
C SER A 3 15.60 2.14 -7.10
N GLY A 4 15.71 1.10 -7.93
CA GLY A 4 16.49 1.17 -9.16
C GLY A 4 15.91 2.17 -10.14
N ALA A 5 14.59 2.21 -10.28
CA ALA A 5 13.91 3.19 -11.14
C ALA A 5 14.21 4.62 -10.69
N TRP A 6 14.16 4.88 -9.39
CA TRP A 6 14.46 6.20 -8.84
C TRP A 6 15.91 6.61 -9.13
N LEU A 7 16.86 5.71 -8.89
CA LEU A 7 18.26 5.97 -9.19
C LEU A 7 18.48 6.25 -10.67
N GLY A 8 17.68 5.66 -11.53
CA GLY A 8 17.69 5.92 -12.97
C GLY A 8 16.91 7.14 -13.41
N GLY A 9 16.39 7.95 -12.46
CA GLY A 9 15.67 9.17 -12.76
C GLY A 9 14.18 9.00 -13.06
N GLN A 10 13.60 7.84 -12.69
CA GLN A 10 12.19 7.58 -12.94
C GLN A 10 11.41 7.43 -11.64
N ARG A 11 10.16 7.90 -11.67
CA ARG A 11 9.19 7.69 -10.60
C ARG A 11 8.41 6.42 -10.89
N SER A 12 8.22 5.57 -9.89
CA SER A 12 7.51 4.32 -10.05
C SER A 12 6.52 4.11 -8.93
N VAL A 13 5.46 3.33 -9.20
CA VAL A 13 4.44 2.97 -8.22
C VAL A 13 4.39 1.45 -8.12
N LEU A 14 4.49 0.93 -6.91
CA LEU A 14 4.32 -0.50 -6.67
C LEU A 14 2.86 -0.78 -6.33
N LEU A 15 2.27 -1.72 -7.03
CA LEU A 15 0.90 -2.16 -6.77
C LEU A 15 0.95 -3.52 -6.09
N MET A 16 0.26 -3.66 -4.95
CA MET A 16 0.20 -4.93 -4.25
C MET A 16 -1.07 -5.06 -3.42
N GLN A 17 -1.38 -6.29 -3.04
CA GLN A 17 -2.42 -6.62 -2.09
C GLN A 17 -1.83 -6.62 -0.68
N SER A 18 -2.68 -6.51 0.36
CA SER A 18 -2.20 -6.49 1.74
C SER A 18 -1.35 -7.72 2.11
N SER A 19 -1.65 -8.90 1.55
CA SER A 19 -0.81 -10.08 1.74
C SER A 19 0.59 -9.90 1.16
N GLY A 20 0.72 -9.15 0.07
CA GLY A 20 2.02 -8.84 -0.52
C GLY A 20 2.89 -7.97 0.38
N VAL A 21 2.28 -7.10 1.18
CA VAL A 21 3.00 -6.29 2.17
C VAL A 21 3.73 -7.20 3.15
N GLY A 22 3.07 -8.26 3.63
CA GLY A 22 3.71 -9.21 4.53
C GLY A 22 4.96 -9.84 3.95
N ASN A 23 4.96 -10.12 2.65
CA ASN A 23 6.11 -10.69 1.96
C ASN A 23 7.23 -9.68 1.74
N CYS A 24 6.96 -8.39 1.87
CA CYS A 24 7.90 -7.31 1.57
C CYS A 24 8.47 -6.62 2.81
N VAL A 25 8.02 -6.95 4.02
CA VAL A 25 8.40 -6.21 5.23
C VAL A 25 9.91 -6.07 5.38
N ASN A 26 10.65 -7.16 5.27
CA ASN A 26 12.10 -7.10 5.38
C ASN A 26 12.74 -6.30 4.24
N MET A 27 12.16 -6.35 3.06
CA MET A 27 12.68 -5.62 1.89
C MET A 27 12.58 -4.10 2.08
N PHE A 28 11.65 -3.63 2.89
CA PHE A 28 11.51 -2.21 3.18
C PHE A 28 12.71 -1.64 3.95
N SER A 29 13.53 -2.50 4.55
CA SER A 29 14.77 -2.06 5.21
C SER A 29 15.69 -1.33 4.25
N LEU A 30 15.70 -1.71 2.97
CA LEU A 30 16.51 -1.04 1.95
C LEU A 30 16.10 0.42 1.80
N LEU A 31 14.80 0.71 1.86
CA LEU A 31 14.27 2.07 1.72
C LEU A 31 14.75 2.94 2.87
N GLN A 32 14.80 2.41 4.08
CA GLN A 32 15.29 3.13 5.26
C GLN A 32 16.81 3.32 5.20
N ALA A 33 17.55 2.25 4.90
CA ALA A 33 19.00 2.28 4.87
C ALA A 33 19.56 3.22 3.79
N ALA A 34 18.93 3.25 2.62
CA ALA A 34 19.35 4.08 1.50
C ALA A 34 18.63 5.44 1.43
N ASP A 35 17.64 5.66 2.29
CA ASP A 35 16.80 6.86 2.33
C ASP A 35 16.21 7.21 0.94
N LEU A 36 15.60 6.23 0.31
CA LEU A 36 15.01 6.40 -1.02
C LEU A 36 13.51 6.68 -0.92
N PRO A 37 12.98 7.54 -1.81
CA PRO A 37 11.54 7.75 -1.87
C PRO A 37 10.84 6.49 -2.36
N PHE A 38 9.62 6.27 -1.87
CA PHE A 38 8.86 5.08 -2.20
C PHE A 38 7.36 5.40 -2.20
N PHE A 39 6.65 4.89 -3.18
CA PHE A 39 5.21 5.05 -3.26
C PHE A 39 4.56 3.73 -3.67
N THR A 40 3.59 3.30 -2.89
CA THR A 40 2.85 2.06 -3.17
C THR A 40 1.35 2.26 -2.94
N LEU A 41 0.57 1.60 -3.78
CA LEU A 41 -0.88 1.47 -3.60
C LEU A 41 -1.15 0.04 -3.15
N VAL A 42 -1.83 -0.10 -2.03
CA VAL A 42 -2.12 -1.40 -1.42
C VAL A 42 -3.62 -1.63 -1.39
N THR A 43 -4.08 -2.67 -2.07
CA THR A 43 -5.48 -3.09 -1.99
C THR A 43 -5.66 -3.95 -0.74
N MET A 44 -6.53 -3.50 0.15
CA MET A 44 -6.73 -4.17 1.44
C MET A 44 -7.65 -5.38 1.34
N ARG A 45 -7.33 -6.40 2.11
CA ARG A 45 -8.14 -7.60 2.29
C ARG A 45 -8.29 -7.87 3.78
N GLY A 46 -9.26 -8.69 4.15
CA GLY A 46 -9.49 -9.07 5.54
C GLY A 46 -10.14 -7.98 6.39
N GLU A 47 -10.76 -6.99 5.78
CA GLU A 47 -11.37 -5.85 6.47
C GLU A 47 -12.90 -5.83 6.38
N TYR A 48 -13.45 -6.14 5.19
CA TYR A 48 -14.86 -5.94 4.91
C TYR A 48 -15.39 -7.09 4.06
N ALA A 49 -16.33 -7.85 4.60
CA ALA A 49 -16.99 -8.95 3.90
C ALA A 49 -15.98 -9.89 3.22
N GLU A 50 -14.86 -10.19 3.89
CA GLU A 50 -13.82 -11.06 3.35
C GLU A 50 -14.29 -12.51 3.37
N PHE A 51 -14.26 -13.16 2.21
CA PHE A 51 -14.64 -14.56 2.09
C PHE A 51 -13.46 -15.53 2.24
N ASN A 52 -12.23 -15.03 2.22
CA ASN A 52 -11.02 -15.84 2.37
C ASN A 52 -10.39 -15.57 3.74
N PRO A 53 -10.52 -16.51 4.71
CA PRO A 53 -10.02 -16.27 6.06
C PRO A 53 -8.50 -16.11 6.15
N TRP A 54 -7.75 -16.57 5.16
CA TRP A 54 -6.30 -16.43 5.12
C TRP A 54 -5.84 -14.97 5.02
N GLN A 55 -6.73 -14.07 4.55
CA GLN A 55 -6.40 -12.66 4.39
C GLN A 55 -6.58 -11.86 5.68
N GLY A 56 -7.28 -12.42 6.67
CA GLY A 56 -7.61 -11.70 7.90
C GLY A 56 -6.41 -11.21 8.69
N PRO A 57 -5.44 -12.09 9.05
CA PRO A 57 -4.30 -11.66 9.87
C PRO A 57 -3.48 -10.56 9.23
N MET A 58 -3.15 -10.67 7.94
CA MET A 58 -2.35 -9.65 7.27
C MET A 58 -3.15 -8.38 7.03
N GLY A 59 -4.46 -8.51 6.77
CA GLY A 59 -5.33 -7.34 6.66
C GLY A 59 -5.32 -6.49 7.91
N LYS A 60 -5.27 -7.11 9.08
CA LYS A 60 -5.20 -6.41 10.35
C LYS A 60 -3.81 -5.85 10.64
N ALA A 61 -2.77 -6.50 10.16
CA ALA A 61 -1.38 -6.16 10.48
C ALA A 61 -0.74 -5.18 9.49
N THR A 62 -1.30 -5.00 8.30
CA THR A 62 -0.66 -4.28 7.20
C THR A 62 -0.24 -2.87 7.59
N GLN A 63 -1.14 -2.07 8.15
CA GLN A 63 -0.82 -0.68 8.49
C GLN A 63 0.30 -0.61 9.53
N ALA A 64 0.19 -1.41 10.60
CA ALA A 64 1.20 -1.41 11.65
C ALA A 64 2.56 -1.87 11.12
N ALA A 65 2.59 -2.87 10.23
CA ALA A 65 3.83 -3.35 9.64
C ALA A 65 4.50 -2.27 8.79
N LEU A 66 3.73 -1.54 7.98
CA LEU A 66 4.25 -0.44 7.17
C LEU A 66 4.80 0.69 8.04
N GLU A 67 4.05 1.09 9.06
CA GLU A 67 4.48 2.16 9.97
C GLU A 67 5.73 1.77 10.75
N LEU A 68 5.82 0.51 11.17
CA LEU A 68 6.98 -0.01 11.87
C LEU A 68 8.25 0.10 11.00
N MET A 69 8.11 -0.06 9.70
CA MET A 69 9.22 0.07 8.76
C MET A 69 9.45 1.52 8.28
N GLY A 70 8.83 2.49 8.92
CA GLY A 70 9.05 3.90 8.63
C GLY A 70 8.31 4.41 7.40
N ILE A 71 7.28 3.71 6.96
CA ILE A 71 6.48 4.12 5.82
C ILE A 71 5.26 4.89 6.29
N HIS A 72 5.04 6.07 5.72
CA HIS A 72 3.85 6.88 5.97
C HIS A 72 2.64 6.22 5.35
N VAL A 73 1.58 6.05 6.14
CA VAL A 73 0.37 5.37 5.67
C VAL A 73 -0.77 6.37 5.54
N LEU A 74 -1.36 6.41 4.35
CA LEU A 74 -2.59 7.12 4.07
C LEU A 74 -3.66 6.10 3.71
N ARG A 75 -4.93 6.43 3.91
CA ARG A 75 -6.02 5.50 3.62
C ARG A 75 -7.12 6.20 2.82
N ALA A 76 -7.62 5.53 1.81
CA ALA A 76 -8.79 5.95 1.04
C ALA A 76 -9.89 4.89 1.21
N SER A 77 -11.04 5.29 1.74
CA SER A 77 -12.15 4.39 2.02
C SER A 77 -13.37 4.65 1.14
N LYS A 78 -13.44 5.82 0.53
CA LYS A 78 -14.57 6.23 -0.32
C LYS A 78 -14.06 6.56 -1.72
N PRO A 79 -14.82 6.23 -2.77
CA PRO A 79 -14.39 6.49 -4.15
C PRO A 79 -14.07 7.95 -4.41
N GLU A 80 -14.80 8.87 -3.81
CA GLU A 80 -14.63 10.30 -4.03
C GLU A 80 -13.33 10.87 -3.44
N GLU A 81 -12.69 10.16 -2.50
CA GLU A 81 -11.43 10.62 -1.89
C GLU A 81 -10.18 9.96 -2.48
N VAL A 82 -10.34 8.93 -3.31
CA VAL A 82 -9.20 8.15 -3.83
C VAL A 82 -8.23 9.02 -4.61
N GLU A 83 -8.73 9.82 -5.54
CA GLU A 83 -7.89 10.66 -6.39
C GLU A 83 -7.05 11.65 -5.55
N GLU A 84 -7.67 12.32 -4.60
CA GLU A 84 -6.99 13.30 -3.77
C GLU A 84 -5.94 12.65 -2.87
N VAL A 85 -6.28 11.54 -2.22
CA VAL A 85 -5.35 10.84 -1.33
C VAL A 85 -4.17 10.26 -2.11
N VAL A 86 -4.42 9.67 -3.27
CA VAL A 86 -3.35 9.12 -4.11
C VAL A 86 -2.43 10.24 -4.61
N SER A 87 -3.01 11.35 -5.06
CA SER A 87 -2.23 12.49 -5.54
C SER A 87 -1.36 13.08 -4.42
N ALA A 88 -1.94 13.26 -3.23
CA ALA A 88 -1.19 13.78 -2.08
C ALA A 88 -0.06 12.84 -1.69
N GLY A 89 -0.30 11.53 -1.69
CA GLY A 89 0.74 10.54 -1.38
C GLY A 89 1.87 10.52 -2.41
N PHE A 90 1.53 10.60 -3.67
CA PHE A 90 2.52 10.67 -4.75
C PHE A 90 3.42 11.90 -4.61
N ASP A 91 2.84 13.05 -4.35
CA ASP A 91 3.61 14.29 -4.17
C ASP A 91 4.50 14.21 -2.94
N ALA A 92 3.99 13.70 -1.81
CA ALA A 92 4.78 13.54 -0.60
C ALA A 92 5.97 12.60 -0.83
N ALA A 93 5.77 11.51 -1.57
CA ALA A 93 6.85 10.57 -1.85
C ALA A 93 7.94 11.16 -2.73
N PHE A 94 7.56 11.75 -3.87
CA PHE A 94 8.55 12.12 -4.90
C PHE A 94 9.02 13.56 -4.83
N GLU A 95 8.26 14.46 -4.23
CA GLU A 95 8.68 15.84 -4.06
C GLU A 95 9.32 16.09 -2.68
N ALA A 96 8.80 15.45 -1.63
CA ALA A 96 9.36 15.57 -0.29
C ALA A 96 10.33 14.43 0.08
N GLY A 97 10.51 13.44 -0.78
CA GLY A 97 11.44 12.32 -0.52
C GLY A 97 10.97 11.34 0.51
N GLU A 98 9.66 11.24 0.76
CA GLU A 98 9.11 10.36 1.76
C GLU A 98 8.78 8.95 1.23
N LYS A 99 8.55 8.03 2.15
CA LYS A 99 8.12 6.68 1.85
C LYS A 99 6.65 6.59 2.22
N VAL A 100 5.78 6.40 1.22
CA VAL A 100 4.33 6.51 1.39
C VAL A 100 3.62 5.29 0.85
N ALA A 101 2.67 4.78 1.63
CA ALA A 101 1.74 3.74 1.20
C ALA A 101 0.32 4.28 1.31
N VAL A 102 -0.46 4.14 0.25
CA VAL A 102 -1.89 4.43 0.28
C VAL A 102 -2.64 3.11 0.35
N LEU A 103 -3.37 2.92 1.44
CA LEU A 103 -4.20 1.74 1.62
C LEU A 103 -5.58 2.01 1.03
N LEU A 104 -5.94 1.22 0.04
CA LEU A 104 -7.27 1.28 -0.57
C LEU A 104 -8.16 0.29 0.18
N SER A 105 -9.12 0.81 0.94
CA SER A 105 -9.98 -0.01 1.79
C SER A 105 -10.76 -1.03 0.99
N GLN A 106 -10.95 -2.21 1.57
CA GLN A 106 -11.69 -3.29 0.91
C GLN A 106 -13.12 -2.89 0.55
N GLU A 107 -13.75 -2.02 1.33
CA GLU A 107 -15.09 -1.53 1.06
C GLU A 107 -15.23 -0.74 -0.24
N LEU A 108 -14.11 -0.26 -0.82
CA LEU A 108 -14.11 0.42 -2.12
C LEU A 108 -14.58 -0.48 -3.26
N ILE A 109 -14.25 -1.75 -3.18
CA ILE A 109 -14.66 -2.74 -4.19
C ILE A 109 -15.96 -3.43 -3.81
N GLY A 110 -16.51 -3.11 -2.63
CA GLY A 110 -17.74 -3.66 -2.13
C GLY A 110 -17.62 -5.12 -1.73
N ARG A 111 -18.77 -5.71 -1.43
CA ARG A 111 -18.85 -7.11 -1.03
C ARG A 111 -18.74 -8.00 -2.25
N LYS A 112 -17.73 -8.87 -2.26
CA LYS A 112 -17.58 -9.86 -3.31
C LYS A 112 -18.56 -11.01 -3.05
N LYS A 113 -19.42 -11.28 -4.01
CA LYS A 113 -20.36 -12.38 -3.93
C LYS A 113 -19.74 -13.63 -4.54
N TRP A 114 -19.97 -14.74 -3.86
CA TRP A 114 -19.58 -16.04 -4.38
C TRP A 114 -20.58 -16.46 -5.43
N GLU A 115 -20.21 -16.49 -6.70
CA GLU A 115 -21.08 -16.94 -7.76
C GLU A 115 -20.94 -18.46 -7.97
N ARG A 116 -22.04 -19.16 -7.84
CA ARG A 116 -22.11 -20.54 -8.25
C ARG A 116 -22.64 -20.58 -9.68
N LYS A 117 -21.84 -21.12 -10.53
CA LYS A 117 -22.30 -21.46 -11.88
C LYS A 117 -22.91 -22.85 -11.88
#